data_9aabde38334b906bbfb075d91b232726
#
_entry.id   9aabde38334b906bbfb075d91b232726
#
_cell.length_a   1.000
_cell.length_b   1.000
_cell.length_c   1.000
_cell.angle_alpha   90.00
_cell.angle_beta   90.00
_cell.angle_gamma   90.00
#
_symmetry.space_group_name_H-M   'P 1'
#
loop_
_entity.id
_entity.type
_entity.pdbx_description
1 polymer ?
#
loop_
_entity_poly.entity_id
_entity_poly.type
_entity_poly.pdbx_seq_one_letter_code
_entity_poly.pdbx_strand_id
1 'polypeptide(L)'
;MTVAAPPRFLLPPEAYFSPEWFEREQRELFERTWFFVGPVADVPAGGAPLFVDVGRLTVVVTLTDQRYRAHRLDGGAASADVWAGFLFVHADPATAAPLAAWLGDLPGLIGAFQPERLVEVARRRFEVAANWKLYVENHIDMYHLWYLHEKSLAAYDHPNHRWHDCAPHWAFYEPPRAGVASDAQFVRGFSAISHIGADDWGSGAHLVFPNLPFATGAGFFMTYQCIPRGPEHTTIDLRVRAEPGGDHDAEQFLAMVSTVLHAEDGAACEHIQAALRSPAFAVGPLAEHLELPITRFHEHLLAAMDR
;
A
#
# COMPACT_ATOMS: atom_id res chain seq x y z
N MET A 1 -30.42 -0.70 15.36
CA MET A 1 -29.36 -0.56 14.34
C MET A 1 -28.99 0.91 14.31
N THR A 2 -27.83 1.28 14.81
CA THR A 2 -27.29 2.64 14.66
C THR A 2 -26.95 2.82 13.20
N VAL A 3 -27.61 3.76 12.53
CA VAL A 3 -27.24 4.15 11.16
C VAL A 3 -25.83 4.71 11.27
N ALA A 4 -24.87 4.10 10.58
CA ALA A 4 -23.51 4.62 10.52
C ALA A 4 -23.57 6.06 9.94
N ALA A 5 -22.77 6.95 10.50
CA ALA A 5 -22.68 8.30 9.94
C ALA A 5 -22.22 8.21 8.47
N PRO A 6 -22.74 9.05 7.57
CA PRO A 6 -22.32 9.05 6.18
C PRO A 6 -20.81 9.33 6.08
N PRO A 7 -20.13 8.78 5.06
CA PRO A 7 -18.71 9.03 4.85
C PRO A 7 -18.44 10.53 4.67
N ARG A 8 -17.32 10.98 5.22
CA ARG A 8 -16.93 12.39 5.17
C ARG A 8 -15.44 12.50 4.90
N PHE A 9 -15.09 13.49 4.11
CA PHE A 9 -13.71 13.89 3.94
C PHE A 9 -13.28 14.71 5.18
N LEU A 10 -12.28 14.24 5.91
CA LEU A 10 -11.92 14.82 7.21
C LEU A 10 -10.67 15.71 7.15
N LEU A 11 -9.86 15.58 6.10
CA LEU A 11 -8.66 16.37 5.95
C LEU A 11 -8.94 17.68 5.22
N PRO A 12 -8.39 18.82 5.67
CA PRO A 12 -8.48 20.07 4.92
C PRO A 12 -7.57 20.01 3.67
N PRO A 13 -7.83 20.81 2.63
CA PRO A 13 -6.99 20.83 1.43
C PRO A 13 -5.51 21.08 1.71
N GLU A 14 -5.19 21.87 2.73
CA GLU A 14 -3.82 22.17 3.17
C GLU A 14 -3.04 20.92 3.58
N ALA A 15 -3.72 19.86 4.01
CA ALA A 15 -3.08 18.59 4.36
C ALA A 15 -2.31 17.96 3.19
N TYR A 16 -2.60 18.37 1.95
CA TYR A 16 -2.02 17.79 0.74
C TYR A 16 -0.92 18.65 0.11
N PHE A 17 -0.70 19.87 0.59
CA PHE A 17 0.33 20.74 0.01
C PHE A 17 1.08 21.63 1.02
N SER A 18 0.68 21.64 2.31
CA SER A 18 1.39 22.42 3.33
C SER A 18 2.69 21.72 3.74
N PRO A 19 3.84 22.41 3.71
CA PRO A 19 5.08 21.90 4.27
C PRO A 19 4.97 21.59 5.77
N GLU A 20 4.23 22.40 6.53
CA GLU A 20 4.04 22.24 7.98
C GLU A 20 3.24 20.96 8.27
N TRP A 21 2.23 20.66 7.45
CA TRP A 21 1.47 19.42 7.56
C TRP A 21 2.35 18.22 7.23
N PHE A 22 3.10 18.31 6.16
CA PHE A 22 4.06 17.27 5.77
C PHE A 22 5.07 16.97 6.88
N GLU A 23 5.70 17.99 7.47
CA GLU A 23 6.64 17.83 8.58
C GLU A 23 5.97 17.20 9.81
N ARG A 24 4.70 17.52 10.07
CA ARG A 24 3.91 16.90 11.13
C ARG A 24 3.71 15.41 10.88
N GLU A 25 3.35 15.02 9.66
CA GLU A 25 3.23 13.62 9.25
C GLU A 25 4.54 12.85 9.40
N GLN A 26 5.66 13.44 8.98
CA GLN A 26 6.96 12.81 9.15
C GLN A 26 7.23 12.49 10.63
N ARG A 27 7.00 13.44 11.52
CA ARG A 27 7.29 13.34 12.95
C ARG A 27 6.28 12.49 13.73
N GLU A 28 4.99 12.70 13.48
CA GLU A 28 3.93 12.16 14.33
C GLU A 28 3.30 10.88 13.77
N LEU A 29 3.41 10.66 12.47
CA LEU A 29 2.90 9.46 11.82
C LEU A 29 4.04 8.48 11.49
N PHE A 30 4.93 8.83 10.57
CA PHE A 30 5.92 7.88 10.05
C PHE A 30 6.95 7.44 11.10
N GLU A 31 7.41 8.33 11.96
CA GLU A 31 8.35 7.99 13.04
C GLU A 31 7.71 7.14 14.15
N ARG A 32 6.37 7.11 14.24
CA ARG A 32 5.60 6.43 15.30
C ARG A 32 4.71 5.30 14.83
N THR A 33 4.92 4.83 13.61
CA THR A 33 4.17 3.73 13.00
C THR A 33 5.15 2.71 12.44
N TRP A 34 4.77 1.44 12.36
CA TRP A 34 5.55 0.46 11.63
C TRP A 34 5.67 0.85 10.16
N PHE A 35 6.90 0.94 9.70
CA PHE A 35 7.24 1.36 8.33
C PHE A 35 7.76 0.16 7.54
N PHE A 36 7.17 -0.10 6.39
CA PHE A 36 7.62 -1.14 5.47
C PHE A 36 8.96 -0.77 4.85
N VAL A 37 9.89 -1.71 4.89
CA VAL A 37 11.23 -1.53 4.32
C VAL A 37 11.37 -2.21 2.96
N GLY A 38 10.82 -3.42 2.85
CA GLY A 38 10.94 -4.25 1.67
C GLY A 38 11.11 -5.73 2.01
N PRO A 39 11.43 -6.58 1.03
CA PRO A 39 11.76 -7.97 1.28
C PRO A 39 12.97 -8.11 2.21
N VAL A 40 12.93 -9.13 3.07
CA VAL A 40 14.09 -9.46 3.94
C VAL A 40 15.38 -9.74 3.15
N ALA A 41 15.25 -10.13 1.88
CA ALA A 41 16.36 -10.34 0.97
C ALA A 41 17.16 -9.06 0.63
N ASP A 42 16.55 -7.88 0.85
CA ASP A 42 17.24 -6.60 0.64
C ASP A 42 18.23 -6.25 1.75
N VAL A 43 18.15 -6.93 2.91
CA VAL A 43 19.11 -6.74 4.00
C VAL A 43 20.41 -7.44 3.64
N PRO A 44 21.53 -6.71 3.55
CA PRO A 44 22.81 -7.30 3.17
C PRO A 44 23.25 -8.40 4.14
N ALA A 45 23.80 -9.49 3.58
CA ALA A 45 24.38 -10.55 4.38
C ALA A 45 25.64 -10.09 5.11
N GLY A 46 26.04 -10.85 6.14
CA GLY A 46 27.33 -10.62 6.83
C GLY A 46 27.34 -9.41 7.76
N GLY A 47 26.17 -8.90 8.16
CA GLY A 47 26.05 -7.82 9.12
C GLY A 47 26.28 -6.41 8.53
N ALA A 48 26.40 -6.29 7.21
CA ALA A 48 26.45 -4.98 6.59
C ALA A 48 25.12 -4.22 6.78
N PRO A 49 25.15 -2.89 7.03
CA PRO A 49 23.97 -2.14 7.35
C PRO A 49 23.11 -1.84 6.12
N LEU A 50 21.78 -1.89 6.31
CA LEU A 50 20.80 -1.26 5.44
C LEU A 50 20.32 0.04 6.10
N PHE A 51 20.37 1.14 5.37
CA PHE A 51 19.89 2.44 5.83
C PHE A 51 18.48 2.69 5.28
N VAL A 52 17.55 3.04 6.17
CA VAL A 52 16.14 3.24 5.85
C VAL A 52 15.68 4.59 6.39
N ASP A 53 15.23 5.47 5.52
CA ASP A 53 14.65 6.74 5.94
C ASP A 53 13.19 6.51 6.38
N VAL A 54 12.88 6.92 7.61
CA VAL A 54 11.58 6.81 8.26
C VAL A 54 11.22 8.17 8.84
N GLY A 55 10.31 8.88 8.21
CA GLY A 55 10.06 10.26 8.55
C GLY A 55 11.32 11.11 8.35
N ARG A 56 11.76 11.78 9.41
CA ARG A 56 12.98 12.62 9.42
C ARG A 56 14.22 11.86 9.92
N LEU A 57 14.05 10.59 10.27
CA LEU A 57 15.06 9.75 10.90
C LEU A 57 15.59 8.72 9.90
N THR A 58 16.86 8.34 10.07
CA THR A 58 17.42 7.18 9.38
C THR A 58 17.56 6.03 10.38
N VAL A 59 16.92 4.91 10.09
CA VAL A 59 17.03 3.65 10.82
C VAL A 59 18.07 2.78 10.14
N VAL A 60 19.00 2.24 10.91
CA VAL A 60 20.05 1.32 10.47
C VAL A 60 19.62 -0.09 10.84
N VAL A 61 19.49 -0.97 9.85
CA VAL A 61 19.13 -2.38 10.06
C VAL A 61 20.30 -3.27 9.71
N THR A 62 20.59 -4.25 10.57
CA THR A 62 21.59 -5.29 10.33
C THR A 62 21.02 -6.66 10.58
N LEU A 63 21.53 -7.66 9.86
CA LEU A 63 21.23 -9.07 10.10
C LEU A 63 22.44 -9.72 10.78
N THR A 64 22.31 -10.06 12.08
CA THR A 64 23.35 -10.70 12.87
C THR A 64 22.74 -11.89 13.63
N ASP A 65 23.38 -13.05 13.59
CA ASP A 65 22.92 -14.29 14.24
C ASP A 65 21.46 -14.63 13.88
N GLN A 66 21.10 -14.49 12.59
CA GLN A 66 19.75 -14.72 12.05
C GLN A 66 18.67 -13.82 12.69
N ARG A 67 19.06 -12.70 13.27
CA ARG A 67 18.14 -11.71 13.85
C ARG A 67 18.34 -10.36 13.21
N TYR A 68 17.23 -9.70 12.86
CA TYR A 68 17.23 -8.30 12.46
C TYR A 68 17.36 -7.43 13.70
N ARG A 69 18.33 -6.51 13.68
CA ARG A 69 18.55 -5.51 14.72
C ARG A 69 18.40 -4.14 14.08
N ALA A 70 17.74 -3.23 14.78
CA ALA A 70 17.59 -1.87 14.32
C ALA A 70 17.99 -0.86 15.40
N HIS A 71 18.56 0.25 14.95
CA HIS A 71 18.82 1.44 15.78
C HIS A 71 18.75 2.67 14.87
N ARG A 72 18.53 3.83 15.43
CA ARG A 72 18.58 5.08 14.66
C ARG A 72 20.02 5.50 14.44
N LEU A 73 20.29 6.17 13.33
CA LEU A 73 21.61 6.66 12.98
C LEU A 73 22.14 7.68 14.02
N ASP A 74 21.25 8.41 14.71
CA ASP A 74 21.57 9.33 15.81
C ASP A 74 21.91 8.63 17.14
N GLY A 75 21.91 7.30 17.17
CA GLY A 75 22.18 6.48 18.37
C GLY A 75 20.94 6.12 19.18
N GLY A 76 19.76 6.58 18.80
CA GLY A 76 18.50 6.22 19.44
C GLY A 76 18.09 4.77 19.17
N ALA A 77 17.17 4.26 19.98
CA ALA A 77 16.60 2.92 19.77
C ALA A 77 15.65 2.90 18.56
N ALA A 78 15.58 1.76 17.89
CA ALA A 78 14.56 1.42 16.89
C ALA A 78 14.23 -0.08 16.99
N SER A 79 13.08 -0.48 16.45
CA SER A 79 12.68 -1.89 16.34
C SER A 79 12.68 -2.35 14.89
N ALA A 80 12.95 -3.64 14.68
CA ALA A 80 12.75 -4.31 13.41
C ALA A 80 12.02 -5.62 13.66
N ASP A 81 11.06 -5.95 12.81
CA ASP A 81 10.33 -7.21 12.85
C ASP A 81 9.95 -7.64 11.42
N VAL A 82 9.54 -8.89 11.25
CA VAL A 82 9.28 -9.52 9.95
C VAL A 82 7.87 -10.08 9.92
N TRP A 83 7.17 -9.78 8.85
CA TRP A 83 5.91 -10.43 8.51
C TRP A 83 5.93 -10.87 7.05
N ALA A 84 5.60 -12.13 6.80
CA ALA A 84 5.44 -12.70 5.45
C ALA A 84 6.64 -12.48 4.51
N GLY A 85 7.87 -12.53 5.07
CA GLY A 85 9.11 -12.30 4.32
C GLY A 85 9.42 -10.84 4.03
N PHE A 86 8.66 -9.91 4.62
CA PHE A 86 8.89 -8.47 4.55
C PHE A 86 9.39 -7.92 5.88
N LEU A 87 10.38 -7.04 5.79
CA LEU A 87 10.94 -6.33 6.92
C LEU A 87 10.15 -5.05 7.19
N PHE A 88 9.86 -4.81 8.46
CA PHE A 88 9.30 -3.57 8.98
C PHE A 88 10.21 -2.99 10.05
N VAL A 89 10.23 -1.67 10.17
CA VAL A 89 10.94 -0.96 11.23
C VAL A 89 10.02 0.02 11.94
N HIS A 90 10.33 0.32 13.20
CA HIS A 90 9.66 1.36 13.99
C HIS A 90 10.71 2.23 14.64
N ALA A 91 10.68 3.53 14.36
CA ALA A 91 11.73 4.45 14.81
C ALA A 91 11.62 4.84 16.30
N ASP A 92 10.46 4.60 16.94
CA ASP A 92 10.23 4.81 18.37
C ASP A 92 9.68 3.55 19.07
N PRO A 93 10.54 2.62 19.52
CA PRO A 93 10.09 1.38 20.14
C PRO A 93 9.31 1.56 21.44
N ALA A 94 9.38 2.73 22.08
CA ALA A 94 8.64 3.01 23.32
C ALA A 94 7.12 3.11 23.06
N THR A 95 6.73 3.46 21.85
CA THR A 95 5.32 3.59 21.43
C THR A 95 4.87 2.43 20.55
N ALA A 96 5.79 1.52 20.14
CA ALA A 96 5.49 0.43 19.22
C ALA A 96 4.72 -0.71 19.90
N ALA A 97 3.52 -1.01 19.43
CA ALA A 97 2.94 -2.35 19.64
C ALA A 97 3.76 -3.42 18.87
N PRO A 98 3.78 -4.70 19.31
CA PRO A 98 4.35 -5.77 18.49
C PRO A 98 3.78 -5.76 17.07
N LEU A 99 4.61 -6.01 16.05
CA LEU A 99 4.18 -5.95 14.65
C LEU A 99 2.94 -6.82 14.39
N ALA A 100 2.91 -8.04 14.91
CA ALA A 100 1.77 -8.95 14.75
C ALA A 100 0.46 -8.39 15.35
N ALA A 101 0.55 -7.69 16.48
CA ALA A 101 -0.61 -7.05 17.10
C ALA A 101 -1.06 -5.81 16.31
N TRP A 102 -0.11 -5.07 15.73
CA TRP A 102 -0.40 -3.92 14.90
C TRP A 102 -1.04 -4.30 13.55
N LEU A 103 -0.61 -5.41 12.95
CA LEU A 103 -1.21 -5.94 11.72
C LEU A 103 -2.63 -6.48 11.91
N GLY A 104 -3.03 -6.81 13.16
CA GLY A 104 -4.38 -7.23 13.49
C GLY A 104 -4.86 -8.44 12.69
N ASP A 105 -6.02 -8.33 12.05
CA ASP A 105 -6.65 -9.40 11.29
C ASP A 105 -6.13 -9.54 9.85
N LEU A 106 -5.38 -8.55 9.34
CA LEU A 106 -4.90 -8.54 7.96
C LEU A 106 -4.11 -9.81 7.56
N PRO A 107 -3.19 -10.34 8.40
CA PRO A 107 -2.50 -11.59 8.09
C PRO A 107 -3.43 -12.78 7.84
N GLY A 108 -4.54 -12.86 8.55
CA GLY A 108 -5.54 -13.91 8.35
C GLY A 108 -6.29 -13.81 7.03
N LEU A 109 -6.50 -12.59 6.54
CA LEU A 109 -7.23 -12.33 5.29
C LEU A 109 -6.39 -12.65 4.04
N ILE A 110 -5.08 -12.43 4.11
CA ILE A 110 -4.18 -12.58 2.95
C ILE A 110 -3.17 -13.74 3.11
N GLY A 111 -3.23 -14.47 4.20
CA GLY A 111 -2.25 -15.49 4.57
C GLY A 111 -2.12 -16.65 3.57
N ALA A 112 -3.15 -16.92 2.78
CA ALA A 112 -3.13 -17.93 1.73
C ALA A 112 -2.04 -17.67 0.67
N PHE A 113 -1.70 -16.40 0.41
CA PHE A 113 -0.71 -16.02 -0.60
C PHE A 113 0.74 -16.35 -0.20
N GLN A 114 1.05 -16.47 1.10
CA GLN A 114 2.38 -16.79 1.62
C GLN A 114 3.51 -16.11 0.84
N PRO A 115 3.58 -14.77 0.80
CA PRO A 115 4.50 -14.05 -0.09
C PRO A 115 5.97 -14.34 0.20
N GLU A 116 6.30 -14.86 1.39
CA GLU A 116 7.63 -15.35 1.73
C GLU A 116 8.11 -16.55 0.89
N ARG A 117 7.18 -17.28 0.27
CA ARG A 117 7.48 -18.38 -0.66
C ARG A 117 7.70 -17.92 -2.09
N LEU A 118 7.33 -16.69 -2.40
CA LEU A 118 7.43 -16.11 -3.73
C LEU A 118 8.78 -15.39 -3.90
N VAL A 119 9.25 -15.29 -5.15
CA VAL A 119 10.46 -14.55 -5.50
C VAL A 119 10.15 -13.24 -6.18
N GLU A 120 10.98 -12.22 -6.01
CA GLU A 120 10.84 -10.98 -6.75
C GLU A 120 11.24 -11.22 -8.21
N VAL A 121 10.32 -10.92 -9.12
CA VAL A 121 10.50 -11.12 -10.58
C VAL A 121 10.56 -9.80 -11.33
N ALA A 122 10.05 -8.72 -10.73
CA ALA A 122 10.09 -7.39 -11.34
C ALA A 122 10.06 -6.30 -10.28
N ARG A 123 10.66 -5.14 -10.62
CA ARG A 123 10.62 -3.93 -9.82
C ARG A 123 10.62 -2.70 -10.73
N ARG A 124 9.84 -1.70 -10.36
CA ARG A 124 9.85 -0.40 -11.03
C ARG A 124 9.61 0.72 -10.02
N ARG A 125 10.27 1.85 -10.23
CA ARG A 125 9.97 3.09 -9.51
C ARG A 125 9.49 4.13 -10.48
N PHE A 126 8.53 4.92 -10.05
CA PHE A 126 8.06 6.09 -10.77
C PHE A 126 7.68 7.21 -9.79
N GLU A 127 7.74 8.43 -10.28
CA GLU A 127 7.43 9.62 -9.51
C GLU A 127 6.01 10.10 -9.85
N VAL A 128 5.29 10.57 -8.84
CA VAL A 128 3.96 11.17 -8.96
C VAL A 128 4.03 12.57 -8.36
N ALA A 129 3.68 13.59 -9.12
CA ALA A 129 3.65 14.98 -8.68
C ALA A 129 2.38 15.26 -7.85
N ALA A 130 2.19 14.46 -6.81
CA ALA A 130 1.07 14.53 -5.88
C ALA A 130 1.48 14.09 -4.47
N ASN A 131 0.69 14.51 -3.49
CA ASN A 131 0.81 14.07 -2.11
C ASN A 131 0.57 12.55 -2.00
N TRP A 132 1.34 11.87 -1.16
CA TRP A 132 1.25 10.42 -0.96
C TRP A 132 -0.14 9.94 -0.54
N LYS A 133 -0.89 10.76 0.20
CA LYS A 133 -2.26 10.43 0.63
C LYS A 133 -3.22 10.32 -0.54
N LEU A 134 -3.11 11.20 -1.55
CA LEU A 134 -3.97 11.13 -2.74
C LEU A 134 -3.83 9.78 -3.44
N TYR A 135 -2.61 9.25 -3.52
CA TYR A 135 -2.39 7.95 -4.13
C TYR A 135 -2.92 6.79 -3.28
N VAL A 136 -2.77 6.87 -1.95
CA VAL A 136 -3.37 5.88 -1.02
C VAL A 136 -4.89 5.96 -1.06
N GLU A 137 -5.46 7.15 -1.05
CA GLU A 137 -6.90 7.38 -1.14
C GLU A 137 -7.48 6.85 -2.45
N ASN A 138 -6.81 7.12 -3.57
CA ASN A 138 -7.18 6.54 -4.86
C ASN A 138 -7.17 5.01 -4.81
N HIS A 139 -6.18 4.40 -4.16
CA HIS A 139 -6.09 2.94 -4.03
C HIS A 139 -7.24 2.33 -3.21
N ILE A 140 -7.68 3.00 -2.15
CA ILE A 140 -8.77 2.50 -1.28
C ILE A 140 -10.16 3.02 -1.68
N ASP A 141 -10.24 3.95 -2.60
CA ASP A 141 -11.49 4.36 -3.24
C ASP A 141 -11.97 3.25 -4.18
N MET A 142 -13.21 2.82 -3.99
CA MET A 142 -13.82 1.83 -4.88
C MET A 142 -14.63 2.50 -6.00
N TYR A 143 -14.96 3.81 -5.85
CA TYR A 143 -15.81 4.51 -6.80
C TYR A 143 -15.11 4.80 -8.14
N HIS A 144 -13.79 5.09 -8.11
CA HIS A 144 -13.01 5.39 -9.33
C HIS A 144 -12.90 4.19 -10.29
N LEU A 145 -13.03 2.95 -9.79
CA LEU A 145 -12.90 1.73 -10.59
C LEU A 145 -13.82 1.71 -11.82
N TRP A 146 -15.04 2.26 -11.69
CA TRP A 146 -16.02 2.30 -12.78
C TRP A 146 -15.70 3.33 -13.87
N TYR A 147 -14.95 4.35 -13.54
CA TYR A 147 -14.72 5.50 -14.42
C TYR A 147 -13.30 5.54 -14.95
N LEU A 148 -12.34 5.43 -14.05
CA LEU A 148 -10.93 5.53 -14.40
C LEU A 148 -10.44 4.25 -15.08
N HIS A 149 -10.89 3.10 -14.60
CA HIS A 149 -10.45 1.78 -15.05
C HIS A 149 -11.47 1.04 -15.91
N GLU A 150 -12.39 1.74 -16.56
CA GLU A 150 -13.44 1.14 -17.42
C GLU A 150 -12.89 0.11 -18.41
N LYS A 151 -11.67 0.31 -18.92
CA LYS A 151 -11.01 -0.57 -19.90
C LYS A 151 -9.92 -1.43 -19.26
N SER A 152 -9.11 -0.84 -18.43
CA SER A 152 -7.92 -1.47 -17.85
C SER A 152 -8.25 -2.56 -16.82
N LEU A 153 -9.36 -2.43 -16.07
CA LEU A 153 -9.85 -3.41 -15.11
C LEU A 153 -11.21 -4.01 -15.47
N ALA A 154 -11.57 -3.97 -16.75
CA ALA A 154 -12.86 -4.45 -17.25
C ALA A 154 -13.16 -5.95 -16.98
N ALA A 155 -12.14 -6.74 -16.64
CA ALA A 155 -12.29 -8.17 -16.33
C ALA A 155 -12.92 -8.44 -14.95
N TYR A 156 -12.97 -7.43 -14.07
CA TYR A 156 -13.47 -7.59 -12.70
C TYR A 156 -14.93 -7.18 -12.55
N ASP A 157 -15.61 -7.83 -11.62
CA ASP A 157 -17.02 -7.60 -11.29
C ASP A 157 -17.11 -6.62 -10.11
N HIS A 158 -16.80 -5.35 -10.39
CA HIS A 158 -16.80 -4.28 -9.38
C HIS A 158 -18.09 -4.23 -8.53
N PRO A 159 -19.31 -4.42 -9.05
CA PRO A 159 -20.53 -4.45 -8.24
C PRO A 159 -20.55 -5.54 -7.15
N ASN A 160 -19.84 -6.64 -7.34
CA ASN A 160 -19.79 -7.76 -6.41
C ASN A 160 -18.53 -7.78 -5.54
N HIS A 161 -17.85 -6.64 -5.39
CA HIS A 161 -16.71 -6.51 -4.50
C HIS A 161 -17.08 -6.75 -3.03
N ARG A 162 -16.08 -7.08 -2.25
CA ARG A 162 -16.14 -7.17 -0.78
C ARG A 162 -14.93 -6.47 -0.20
N TRP A 163 -15.11 -5.77 0.90
CA TRP A 163 -14.01 -5.18 1.64
C TRP A 163 -14.14 -5.43 3.13
N HIS A 164 -13.02 -5.41 3.83
CA HIS A 164 -12.93 -5.61 5.27
C HIS A 164 -12.16 -4.45 5.89
N ASP A 165 -12.79 -3.83 6.89
CA ASP A 165 -12.13 -2.89 7.78
C ASP A 165 -11.34 -3.69 8.82
N CYS A 166 -10.03 -3.80 8.62
CA CYS A 166 -9.10 -4.45 9.56
C CYS A 166 -8.21 -3.40 10.24
N ALA A 167 -8.82 -2.35 10.70
CA ALA A 167 -8.27 -1.13 11.29
C ALA A 167 -6.90 -1.29 11.97
N PRO A 168 -5.89 -0.48 11.59
CA PRO A 168 -5.94 0.66 10.68
C PRO A 168 -5.73 0.26 9.21
N HIS A 169 -5.70 -1.02 8.89
CA HIS A 169 -5.47 -1.59 7.57
C HIS A 169 -6.79 -1.79 6.83
N TRP A 170 -6.69 -2.18 5.57
CA TRP A 170 -7.84 -2.41 4.71
C TRP A 170 -7.58 -3.58 3.77
N ALA A 171 -8.60 -4.40 3.53
CA ALA A 171 -8.55 -5.50 2.57
C ALA A 171 -9.77 -5.48 1.67
N PHE A 172 -9.55 -5.64 0.37
CA PHE A 172 -10.56 -5.58 -0.67
C PHE A 172 -10.41 -6.77 -1.63
N TYR A 173 -11.54 -7.28 -2.10
CA TYR A 173 -11.61 -8.40 -3.03
C TYR A 173 -12.68 -8.16 -4.09
N GLU A 174 -12.34 -8.46 -5.35
CA GLU A 174 -13.28 -8.49 -6.45
C GLU A 174 -13.23 -9.85 -7.16
N PRO A 175 -14.38 -10.44 -7.47
CA PRO A 175 -14.42 -11.62 -8.33
C PRO A 175 -14.20 -11.21 -9.79
N PRO A 176 -13.75 -12.13 -10.66
CA PRO A 176 -13.79 -11.92 -12.10
C PRO A 176 -15.24 -11.87 -12.58
N ARG A 177 -15.51 -11.17 -13.67
CA ARG A 177 -16.82 -11.21 -14.32
C ARG A 177 -17.14 -12.61 -14.80
N ALA A 178 -18.41 -13.00 -14.70
CA ALA A 178 -18.88 -14.29 -15.18
C ALA A 178 -18.54 -14.47 -16.68
N GLY A 179 -17.92 -15.60 -17.03
CA GLY A 179 -17.50 -15.92 -18.39
C GLY A 179 -16.18 -15.28 -18.83
N VAL A 180 -15.55 -14.48 -17.99
CA VAL A 180 -14.18 -14.03 -18.19
C VAL A 180 -13.28 -15.03 -17.47
N ALA A 181 -12.33 -15.63 -18.20
CA ALA A 181 -11.35 -16.49 -17.56
C ALA A 181 -10.56 -15.67 -16.52
N SER A 182 -10.35 -16.25 -15.37
CA SER A 182 -9.61 -15.66 -14.24
C SER A 182 -8.25 -15.10 -14.60
N ASP A 183 -7.66 -15.64 -15.66
CA ASP A 183 -6.34 -15.32 -16.19
C ASP A 183 -6.34 -14.26 -17.29
N ALA A 184 -7.51 -13.71 -17.64
CA ALA A 184 -7.65 -12.96 -18.89
C ALA A 184 -6.91 -11.62 -18.92
N GLN A 185 -6.62 -10.99 -17.78
CA GLN A 185 -6.05 -9.65 -17.79
C GLN A 185 -4.73 -9.52 -16.99
N PHE A 186 -4.67 -9.99 -15.74
CA PHE A 186 -3.50 -9.83 -14.87
C PHE A 186 -2.63 -11.09 -14.73
N VAL A 187 -2.96 -12.18 -15.40
CA VAL A 187 -2.24 -13.46 -15.27
C VAL A 187 -1.59 -13.89 -16.59
N ARG A 188 -1.75 -13.13 -17.67
CA ARG A 188 -1.06 -13.44 -18.92
C ARG A 188 0.45 -13.37 -18.70
N GLY A 189 1.10 -14.52 -18.83
CA GLY A 189 2.53 -14.66 -18.67
C GLY A 189 3.00 -14.94 -17.24
N PHE A 190 2.09 -15.22 -16.29
CA PHE A 190 2.44 -15.68 -14.95
C PHE A 190 1.87 -17.06 -14.67
N SER A 191 2.71 -17.97 -14.17
CA SER A 191 2.24 -19.23 -13.62
C SER A 191 1.41 -18.96 -12.37
N ALA A 192 0.32 -19.71 -12.19
CA ALA A 192 -0.48 -19.63 -10.97
C ALA A 192 0.38 -19.98 -9.74
N ILE A 193 0.12 -19.32 -8.62
CA ILE A 193 0.77 -19.62 -7.35
C ILE A 193 0.27 -21.00 -6.89
N SER A 194 1.17 -21.98 -6.81
CA SER A 194 0.85 -23.41 -6.68
C SER A 194 0.14 -23.79 -5.38
N HIS A 195 0.30 -22.98 -4.34
CA HIS A 195 -0.27 -23.24 -3.01
C HIS A 195 -1.56 -22.45 -2.73
N ILE A 196 -2.07 -21.70 -3.69
CA ILE A 196 -3.37 -21.02 -3.60
C ILE A 196 -4.42 -21.95 -4.20
N GLY A 197 -5.50 -22.20 -3.46
CA GLY A 197 -6.66 -22.93 -3.95
C GLY A 197 -7.39 -22.14 -5.04
N ALA A 198 -8.08 -22.85 -5.94
CA ALA A 198 -8.83 -22.22 -7.04
C ALA A 198 -9.92 -21.25 -6.54
N ASP A 199 -10.43 -21.47 -5.32
CA ASP A 199 -11.46 -20.63 -4.70
C ASP A 199 -10.87 -19.47 -3.86
N ASP A 200 -9.55 -19.52 -3.57
CA ASP A 200 -8.85 -18.52 -2.74
C ASP A 200 -8.21 -17.41 -3.58
N TRP A 201 -8.18 -17.58 -4.89
CA TRP A 201 -7.64 -16.54 -5.75
C TRP A 201 -8.74 -15.51 -6.02
N GLY A 202 -8.55 -14.33 -5.58
CA GLY A 202 -9.32 -13.16 -5.95
C GLY A 202 -8.34 -12.11 -6.41
N SER A 203 -8.78 -11.19 -7.25
CA SER A 203 -8.09 -9.93 -7.31
C SER A 203 -8.34 -9.22 -5.99
N GLY A 204 -7.27 -8.92 -5.29
CA GLY A 204 -7.33 -8.18 -4.04
C GLY A 204 -6.51 -6.91 -4.16
N ALA A 205 -7.05 -5.82 -3.62
CA ALA A 205 -6.34 -4.60 -3.35
C ALA A 205 -6.37 -4.34 -1.85
N HIS A 206 -5.22 -4.10 -1.25
CA HIS A 206 -5.09 -4.05 0.20
C HIS A 206 -4.20 -2.88 0.64
N LEU A 207 -4.35 -2.44 1.88
CA LEU A 207 -3.51 -1.40 2.46
C LEU A 207 -2.94 -1.87 3.80
N VAL A 208 -1.61 -1.87 3.93
CA VAL A 208 -0.95 -1.78 5.23
C VAL A 208 -0.74 -0.29 5.52
N PHE A 209 -1.47 0.22 6.49
CA PHE A 209 -1.37 1.62 6.92
C PHE A 209 0.08 1.98 7.31
N PRO A 210 0.61 3.20 7.03
CA PRO A 210 -0.11 4.27 6.37
C PRO A 210 0.02 4.26 4.84
N ASN A 211 1.09 3.70 4.26
CA ASN A 211 1.55 4.01 2.92
C ASN A 211 1.98 2.80 2.09
N LEU A 212 1.54 1.60 2.46
CA LEU A 212 1.83 0.39 1.68
C LEU A 212 0.57 -0.18 1.04
N PRO A 213 0.09 0.34 -0.07
CA PRO A 213 -0.78 -0.37 -0.98
C PRO A 213 -0.13 -1.65 -1.49
N PHE A 214 -0.91 -2.70 -1.64
CA PHE A 214 -0.49 -3.93 -2.30
C PHE A 214 -1.67 -4.64 -2.96
N ALA A 215 -1.38 -5.47 -3.94
CA ALA A 215 -2.38 -6.22 -4.66
C ALA A 215 -2.00 -7.70 -4.78
N THR A 216 -3.03 -8.54 -4.83
CA THR A 216 -2.91 -9.99 -4.95
C THR A 216 -3.70 -10.49 -6.15
N GLY A 217 -3.20 -11.55 -6.78
CA GLY A 217 -3.86 -12.23 -7.88
C GLY A 217 -3.41 -13.67 -7.99
N ALA A 218 -4.00 -14.44 -8.88
CA ALA A 218 -3.72 -15.87 -9.02
C ALA A 218 -2.24 -16.20 -9.27
N GLY A 219 -1.48 -15.30 -9.89
CA GLY A 219 -0.07 -15.51 -10.24
C GLY A 219 0.91 -14.55 -9.57
N PHE A 220 0.46 -13.61 -8.76
CA PHE A 220 1.35 -12.57 -8.24
C PHE A 220 0.95 -12.06 -6.85
N PHE A 221 1.95 -11.52 -6.17
CA PHE A 221 1.81 -10.64 -5.00
C PHE A 221 2.60 -9.36 -5.31
N MET A 222 1.94 -8.22 -5.31
CA MET A 222 2.53 -6.96 -5.75
C MET A 222 2.40 -5.90 -4.66
N THR A 223 3.53 -5.30 -4.25
CA THR A 223 3.55 -4.12 -3.37
C THR A 223 3.88 -2.87 -4.17
N TYR A 224 3.28 -1.73 -3.82
CA TYR A 224 3.60 -0.43 -4.42
C TYR A 224 3.57 0.66 -3.35
N GLN A 225 4.66 0.71 -2.60
CA GLN A 225 4.81 1.63 -1.48
C GLN A 225 4.80 3.09 -1.95
N CYS A 226 3.95 3.91 -1.33
CA CYS A 226 3.88 5.34 -1.55
C CYS A 226 4.87 6.04 -0.61
N ILE A 227 6.07 6.38 -1.10
CA ILE A 227 7.13 6.98 -0.30
C ILE A 227 7.05 8.50 -0.45
N PRO A 228 6.67 9.25 0.60
CA PRO A 228 6.60 10.71 0.53
C PRO A 228 7.99 11.32 0.35
N ARG A 229 8.14 12.20 -0.64
CA ARG A 229 9.38 12.93 -0.92
C ARG A 229 9.25 14.43 -0.64
N GLY A 230 8.02 14.88 -0.49
CA GLY A 230 7.66 16.24 -0.19
C GLY A 230 6.13 16.37 -0.07
N PRO A 231 5.63 17.57 0.22
CA PRO A 231 4.18 17.78 0.35
C PRO A 231 3.39 17.39 -0.90
N GLU A 232 3.98 17.53 -2.08
CA GLU A 232 3.33 17.30 -3.38
C GLU A 232 4.16 16.38 -4.27
N HIS A 233 4.95 15.49 -3.69
CA HIS A 233 5.82 14.60 -4.45
C HIS A 233 5.95 13.25 -3.75
N THR A 234 5.67 12.19 -4.49
CA THR A 234 5.67 10.81 -4.02
C THR A 234 6.44 9.91 -4.99
N THR A 235 7.33 9.08 -4.46
CA THR A 235 7.91 7.95 -5.20
C THR A 235 7.05 6.72 -4.95
N ILE A 236 6.62 6.04 -6.00
CA ILE A 236 6.00 4.72 -5.91
C ILE A 236 7.06 3.66 -6.18
N ASP A 237 7.33 2.79 -5.19
CA ASP A 237 8.25 1.64 -5.32
C ASP A 237 7.42 0.36 -5.53
N LEU A 238 7.23 0.02 -6.80
CA LEU A 238 6.49 -1.16 -7.25
C LEU A 238 7.41 -2.38 -7.27
N ARG A 239 6.98 -3.48 -6.62
CA ARG A 239 7.66 -4.78 -6.62
C ARG A 239 6.66 -5.89 -6.87
N VAL A 240 7.02 -6.83 -7.73
CA VAL A 240 6.20 -7.97 -8.12
C VAL A 240 6.88 -9.25 -7.69
N ARG A 241 6.17 -10.09 -6.99
CA ARG A 241 6.61 -11.42 -6.57
C ARG A 241 5.72 -12.48 -7.19
N ALA A 242 6.30 -13.59 -7.60
CA ALA A 242 5.61 -14.70 -8.26
C ALA A 242 6.21 -16.07 -7.89
N GLU A 243 5.60 -17.12 -8.38
CA GLU A 243 6.00 -18.52 -8.13
C GLU A 243 7.46 -18.77 -8.55
N PRO A 244 8.32 -19.33 -7.70
CA PRO A 244 9.69 -19.68 -8.07
C PRO A 244 9.73 -20.70 -9.21
N GLY A 245 10.51 -20.40 -10.26
CA GLY A 245 10.66 -21.28 -11.42
C GLY A 245 9.47 -21.37 -12.35
N GLY A 246 8.43 -20.54 -12.13
CA GLY A 246 7.32 -20.40 -13.04
C GLY A 246 7.69 -19.56 -14.28
N ASP A 247 6.87 -19.66 -15.33
CA ASP A 247 6.97 -18.77 -16.50
C ASP A 247 6.45 -17.38 -16.12
N HIS A 248 7.27 -16.34 -16.33
CA HIS A 248 6.93 -14.98 -15.98
C HIS A 248 7.32 -14.02 -17.11
N ASP A 249 6.32 -13.42 -17.76
CA ASP A 249 6.55 -12.27 -18.63
C ASP A 249 6.47 -10.97 -17.81
N ALA A 250 7.54 -10.72 -17.04
CA ALA A 250 7.64 -9.59 -16.15
C ALA A 250 7.54 -8.24 -16.87
N GLU A 251 8.07 -8.14 -18.09
CA GLU A 251 8.02 -6.90 -18.89
C GLU A 251 6.60 -6.59 -19.34
N GLN A 252 5.88 -7.58 -19.85
CA GLN A 252 4.48 -7.42 -20.25
C GLN A 252 3.61 -7.05 -19.04
N PHE A 253 3.82 -7.71 -17.90
CA PHE A 253 3.11 -7.41 -16.66
C PHE A 253 3.39 -5.98 -16.18
N LEU A 254 4.66 -5.56 -16.12
CA LEU A 254 5.03 -4.20 -15.74
C LEU A 254 4.46 -3.15 -16.68
N ALA A 255 4.41 -3.43 -17.99
CA ALA A 255 3.81 -2.50 -18.96
C ALA A 255 2.32 -2.29 -18.67
N MET A 256 1.59 -3.37 -18.42
CA MET A 256 0.17 -3.34 -18.09
C MET A 256 -0.09 -2.63 -16.75
N VAL A 257 0.61 -3.03 -15.69
CA VAL A 257 0.45 -2.44 -14.35
C VAL A 257 0.85 -0.97 -14.37
N SER A 258 1.86 -0.57 -15.15
CA SER A 258 2.23 0.83 -15.30
C SER A 258 1.15 1.66 -16.00
N THR A 259 0.33 1.05 -16.87
CA THR A 259 -0.83 1.75 -17.43
C THR A 259 -1.83 2.08 -16.31
N VAL A 260 -2.17 1.13 -15.47
CA VAL A 260 -3.11 1.31 -14.35
C VAL A 260 -2.51 2.28 -13.33
N LEU A 261 -1.40 1.92 -12.72
CA LEU A 261 -0.87 2.62 -11.54
C LEU A 261 -0.20 3.98 -11.86
N HIS A 262 0.32 4.18 -13.05
CA HIS A 262 1.02 5.44 -13.39
C HIS A 262 0.24 6.29 -14.38
N ALA A 263 -0.18 5.73 -15.52
CA ALA A 263 -0.82 6.53 -16.57
C ALA A 263 -2.29 6.87 -16.22
N GLU A 264 -2.98 6.03 -15.45
CA GLU A 264 -4.36 6.29 -15.01
C GLU A 264 -4.38 6.87 -13.60
N ASP A 265 -4.00 6.11 -12.57
CA ASP A 265 -4.05 6.54 -11.16
C ASP A 265 -3.12 7.70 -10.86
N GLY A 266 -1.85 7.62 -11.27
CA GLY A 266 -0.88 8.68 -11.06
C GLY A 266 -1.33 10.00 -11.68
N ALA A 267 -1.78 9.97 -12.95
CA ALA A 267 -2.27 11.16 -13.64
C ALA A 267 -3.53 11.75 -12.97
N ALA A 268 -4.45 10.91 -12.48
CA ALA A 268 -5.62 11.36 -11.74
C ALA A 268 -5.21 12.06 -10.44
N CYS A 269 -4.28 11.50 -9.68
CA CYS A 269 -3.75 12.10 -8.45
C CYS A 269 -3.07 13.45 -8.73
N GLU A 270 -2.29 13.57 -9.81
CA GLU A 270 -1.65 14.83 -10.21
C GLU A 270 -2.66 15.92 -10.59
N HIS A 271 -3.73 15.55 -11.28
CA HIS A 271 -4.81 16.47 -11.61
C HIS A 271 -5.55 16.96 -10.35
N ILE A 272 -5.84 16.07 -9.40
CA ILE A 272 -6.45 16.43 -8.12
C ILE A 272 -5.50 17.34 -7.32
N GLN A 273 -4.21 17.01 -7.25
CA GLN A 273 -3.20 17.84 -6.57
C GLN A 273 -3.17 19.27 -7.12
N ALA A 274 -3.20 19.43 -8.43
CA ALA A 274 -3.24 20.74 -9.05
C ALA A 274 -4.54 21.50 -8.72
N ALA A 275 -5.68 20.80 -8.62
CA ALA A 275 -6.97 21.39 -8.31
C ALA A 275 -7.10 21.85 -6.85
N LEU A 276 -6.44 21.18 -5.90
CA LEU A 276 -6.51 21.50 -4.45
C LEU A 276 -6.07 22.93 -4.11
N ARG A 277 -5.21 23.53 -4.92
CA ARG A 277 -4.74 24.93 -4.73
C ARG A 277 -5.70 25.96 -5.30
N SER A 278 -6.74 25.55 -6.01
CA SER A 278 -7.71 26.47 -6.60
C SER A 278 -8.59 27.09 -5.51
N PRO A 279 -8.80 28.41 -5.50
CA PRO A 279 -9.76 29.03 -4.60
C PRO A 279 -11.22 28.57 -4.80
N ALA A 280 -11.49 27.97 -5.96
CA ALA A 280 -12.80 27.41 -6.29
C ALA A 280 -12.92 25.93 -5.89
N PHE A 281 -11.87 25.31 -5.38
CA PHE A 281 -11.91 23.92 -4.94
C PHE A 281 -12.83 23.80 -3.73
N ALA A 282 -13.74 22.84 -3.80
CA ALA A 282 -14.57 22.44 -2.67
C ALA A 282 -14.61 20.92 -2.60
N VAL A 283 -14.48 20.39 -1.40
CA VAL A 283 -14.62 18.96 -1.17
C VAL A 283 -16.05 18.51 -1.47
N GLY A 284 -16.20 17.57 -2.39
CA GLY A 284 -17.47 16.96 -2.74
C GLY A 284 -17.98 15.99 -1.67
N PRO A 285 -19.24 15.54 -1.78
CA PRO A 285 -19.74 14.43 -0.96
C PRO A 285 -19.05 13.14 -1.39
N LEU A 286 -18.75 12.27 -0.42
CA LEU A 286 -18.24 10.92 -0.67
C LEU A 286 -19.41 9.96 -0.97
N ALA A 287 -19.19 8.99 -1.84
CA ALA A 287 -20.16 7.93 -2.14
C ALA A 287 -20.26 6.93 -0.97
N GLU A 288 -21.48 6.72 -0.48
CA GLU A 288 -21.80 6.18 0.85
C GLU A 288 -21.12 4.83 1.18
N HIS A 289 -20.99 3.91 0.25
CA HIS A 289 -20.38 2.60 0.51
C HIS A 289 -19.03 2.41 -0.17
N LEU A 290 -18.76 3.19 -1.18
CA LEU A 290 -17.61 3.03 -2.06
C LEU A 290 -16.40 3.83 -1.57
N GLU A 291 -16.63 4.94 -0.87
CA GLU A 291 -15.59 5.84 -0.37
C GLU A 291 -15.52 5.90 1.17
N LEU A 292 -16.26 5.02 1.88
CA LEU A 292 -16.13 4.89 3.33
C LEU A 292 -14.70 4.55 3.78
N PRO A 293 -13.91 3.76 3.05
CA PRO A 293 -12.50 3.52 3.42
C PRO A 293 -11.67 4.79 3.51
N ILE A 294 -11.94 5.83 2.69
CA ILE A 294 -11.25 7.13 2.78
C ILE A 294 -11.51 7.79 4.12
N THR A 295 -12.76 7.82 4.58
CA THR A 295 -13.09 8.36 5.91
C THR A 295 -12.35 7.61 7.02
N ARG A 296 -12.30 6.26 6.95
CA ARG A 296 -11.58 5.43 7.93
C ARG A 296 -10.07 5.69 7.92
N PHE A 297 -9.51 5.81 6.74
CA PHE A 297 -8.08 6.17 6.59
C PHE A 297 -7.78 7.51 7.25
N HIS A 298 -8.60 8.54 7.02
CA HIS A 298 -8.44 9.85 7.66
C HIS A 298 -8.58 9.79 9.18
N GLU A 299 -9.56 9.02 9.70
CA GLU A 299 -9.74 8.81 11.15
C GLU A 299 -8.47 8.21 11.78
N HIS A 300 -7.90 7.17 11.15
CA HIS A 300 -6.68 6.53 11.64
C HIS A 300 -5.45 7.44 11.53
N LEU A 301 -5.35 8.19 10.45
CA LEU A 301 -4.26 9.14 10.23
C LEU A 301 -4.28 10.25 11.30
N LEU A 302 -5.44 10.88 11.52
CA LEU A 302 -5.59 11.91 12.54
C LEU A 302 -5.32 11.34 13.94
N ALA A 303 -5.89 10.17 14.28
CA ALA A 303 -5.66 9.52 15.56
C ALA A 303 -4.19 9.11 15.79
N ALA A 304 -3.45 8.79 14.74
CA ALA A 304 -2.02 8.49 14.85
C ALA A 304 -1.19 9.75 15.10
N MET A 305 -1.59 10.88 14.52
CA MET A 305 -0.90 12.17 14.70
C MET A 305 -1.25 12.91 16.01
N ASP A 306 -2.36 12.55 16.66
CA ASP A 306 -2.80 13.17 17.92
C ASP A 306 -2.28 12.44 19.19
N ARG A 307 -1.38 11.44 19.03
CA ARG A 307 -0.77 10.64 20.12
C ARG A 307 0.55 11.28 20.64
#